data_65bb93ace369086350d16ff97fbfba46
#
_entry.id   65bb93ace369086350d16ff97fbfba46
#
_cell.length_a   1.000
_cell.length_b   1.000
_cell.length_c   1.000
_cell.angle_alpha   90.00
_cell.angle_beta   90.00
_cell.angle_gamma   90.00
#
_symmetry.space_group_name_H-M   'P 1'
#
loop_
_entity.id
_entity.type
_entity.pdbx_description
1 polymer ?
#
loop_
_entity_poly.entity_id
_entity_poly.type
_entity_poly.pdbx_seq_one_letter_code
_entity_poly.pdbx_strand_id
1 'polypeptide(L)'
;GSQAAIYPGKYLLEREANEIAVSIYNSNEFNYVTPKSLDERCIVICCSLKATAETVHAVERARQFGAVTIAMTGSPETGMAKAGEYVVVYSNGDEQIYSQSNQSMALRLGFEILHQFEGYPLYHEAMAAFDQIDAIVAESKRSMLPAAQSFAVEYQNDPLFQVLGAGPLYGTAYSMANCHFMEMHWRNAIMIHSGEY
;
A
#
# COMPACT_ATOMS: atom_id res chain seq x y z
N GLY A 1 0.45 -7.42 4.59
CA GLY A 1 0.97 -7.06 3.26
C GLY A 1 0.22 -5.91 2.61
N SER A 2 -1.04 -6.10 2.21
CA SER A 2 -1.77 -5.09 1.40
C SER A 2 -1.97 -3.74 2.11
N GLN A 3 -2.23 -3.73 3.41
CA GLN A 3 -2.33 -2.48 4.18
C GLN A 3 -1.01 -1.68 4.15
N ALA A 4 0.12 -2.35 4.30
CA ALA A 4 1.43 -1.71 4.20
C ALA A 4 1.70 -1.17 2.78
N ALA A 5 1.23 -1.86 1.75
CA ALA A 5 1.42 -1.46 0.37
C ALA A 5 0.66 -0.17 0.00
N ILE A 6 -0.50 0.08 0.59
CA ILE A 6 -1.26 1.32 0.32
C ILE A 6 -0.83 2.52 1.19
N TYR A 7 0.06 2.30 2.16
CA TYR A 7 0.54 3.33 3.07
C TYR A 7 1.15 4.57 2.38
N PRO A 8 1.93 4.46 1.28
CA PRO A 8 2.46 5.63 0.60
C PRO A 8 1.38 6.60 0.10
N GLY A 9 0.24 6.09 -0.39
CA GLY A 9 -0.91 6.92 -0.79
C GLY A 9 -1.54 7.66 0.41
N LYS A 10 -1.69 6.97 1.55
CA LYS A 10 -2.12 7.61 2.80
C LYS A 10 -1.15 8.72 3.20
N TYR A 11 0.15 8.43 3.25
CA TYR A 11 1.16 9.41 3.64
C TYR A 11 1.17 10.64 2.73
N LEU A 12 1.02 10.44 1.41
CA LEU A 12 0.90 11.54 0.45
C LEU A 12 -0.27 12.46 0.83
N LEU A 13 -1.47 11.90 0.98
CA LEU A 13 -2.67 12.70 1.30
C LEU A 13 -2.55 13.40 2.66
N GLU A 14 -2.00 12.75 3.68
CA GLU A 14 -1.77 13.39 5.00
C GLU A 14 -0.82 14.58 4.94
N ARG A 15 0.12 14.59 4.00
CA ARG A 15 1.15 15.62 3.89
C ARG A 15 0.78 16.76 2.96
N GLU A 16 0.07 16.45 1.88
CA GLU A 16 -0.15 17.38 0.78
C GLU A 16 -1.58 17.92 0.71
N ALA A 17 -2.56 17.18 1.28
CA ALA A 17 -3.95 17.64 1.25
C ALA A 17 -4.24 18.68 2.34
N ASN A 18 -5.08 19.64 2.00
CA ASN A 18 -5.56 20.68 2.94
C ASN A 18 -6.93 20.34 3.52
N GLU A 19 -7.81 19.74 2.73
CA GLU A 19 -9.21 19.49 3.10
C GLU A 19 -9.55 17.99 3.16
N ILE A 20 -8.71 17.12 2.58
CA ILE A 20 -8.96 15.67 2.56
C ILE A 20 -8.39 15.03 3.82
N ALA A 21 -9.27 14.50 4.67
CA ALA A 21 -8.85 13.66 5.80
C ALA A 21 -8.70 12.20 5.37
N VAL A 22 -7.60 11.55 5.74
CA VAL A 22 -7.32 10.17 5.37
C VAL A 22 -7.06 9.31 6.61
N SER A 23 -7.53 8.06 6.57
CA SER A 23 -7.28 7.05 7.61
C SER A 23 -7.01 5.70 6.96
N ILE A 24 -6.30 4.82 7.66
CA ILE A 24 -6.01 3.47 7.19
C ILE A 24 -6.41 2.45 8.27
N TYR A 25 -7.06 1.39 7.86
CA TYR A 25 -7.55 0.32 8.71
C TYR A 25 -7.17 -1.04 8.13
N ASN A 26 -7.05 -2.07 8.96
CA ASN A 26 -7.19 -3.42 8.45
C ASN A 26 -8.67 -3.75 8.25
N SER A 27 -8.97 -4.69 7.35
CA SER A 27 -10.36 -4.97 6.98
C SER A 27 -11.21 -5.48 8.14
N ASN A 28 -10.66 -6.30 9.04
CA ASN A 28 -11.39 -6.78 10.21
C ASN A 28 -11.74 -5.65 11.17
N GLU A 29 -10.77 -4.80 11.51
CA GLU A 29 -11.01 -3.64 12.36
C GLU A 29 -12.11 -2.74 11.75
N PHE A 30 -12.02 -2.43 10.46
CA PHE A 30 -13.02 -1.64 9.75
C PHE A 30 -14.42 -2.28 9.80
N ASN A 31 -14.51 -3.60 9.65
CA ASN A 31 -15.78 -4.32 9.68
C ASN A 31 -16.43 -4.33 11.08
N TYR A 32 -15.63 -4.53 12.12
CA TYR A 32 -16.14 -4.64 13.49
C TYR A 32 -16.34 -3.28 14.17
N VAL A 33 -15.49 -2.31 13.87
CA VAL A 33 -15.53 -0.96 14.45
C VAL A 33 -15.52 0.06 13.31
N THR A 34 -16.61 0.06 12.54
CA THR A 34 -16.78 0.97 11.41
C THR A 34 -16.68 2.43 11.89
N PRO A 35 -15.83 3.26 11.25
CA PRO A 35 -15.70 4.67 11.63
C PRO A 35 -17.03 5.41 11.54
N LYS A 36 -17.34 6.22 12.55
CA LYS A 36 -18.57 7.02 12.57
C LYS A 36 -18.63 8.11 11.49
N SER A 37 -17.47 8.47 10.95
CA SER A 37 -17.34 9.45 9.85
C SER A 37 -17.57 8.85 8.47
N LEU A 38 -17.80 7.54 8.37
CA LEU A 38 -18.05 6.88 7.10
C LEU A 38 -19.45 7.22 6.59
N ASP A 39 -19.52 7.90 5.46
CA ASP A 39 -20.76 8.30 4.78
C ASP A 39 -20.52 8.46 3.26
N GLU A 40 -21.50 9.02 2.56
CA GLU A 40 -21.48 9.24 1.10
C GLU A 40 -20.40 10.22 0.61
N ARG A 41 -19.74 10.95 1.51
CA ARG A 41 -18.63 11.84 1.17
C ARG A 41 -17.27 11.12 1.19
N CYS A 42 -17.27 9.85 1.54
CA CYS A 42 -16.03 9.08 1.67
C CYS A 42 -15.71 8.31 0.38
N ILE A 43 -14.42 8.21 0.09
CA ILE A 43 -13.86 7.25 -0.87
C ILE A 43 -13.14 6.16 -0.05
N VAL A 44 -13.55 4.91 -0.21
CA VAL A 44 -12.94 3.77 0.47
C VAL A 44 -12.17 2.92 -0.53
N ILE A 45 -10.85 2.91 -0.38
CA ILE A 45 -9.93 2.13 -1.22
C ILE A 45 -9.58 0.84 -0.47
N CYS A 46 -10.06 -0.29 -0.96
CA CYS A 46 -9.73 -1.61 -0.41
C CYS A 46 -8.69 -2.30 -1.28
N CYS A 47 -7.64 -2.86 -0.66
CA CYS A 47 -6.55 -3.52 -1.38
C CYS A 47 -6.37 -4.95 -0.89
N SER A 48 -6.51 -5.93 -1.79
CA SER A 48 -6.21 -7.34 -1.53
C SER A 48 -5.98 -8.08 -2.84
N LEU A 49 -4.81 -8.74 -2.99
CA LEU A 49 -4.44 -9.46 -4.21
C LEU A 49 -5.48 -10.54 -4.57
N LYS A 50 -5.88 -11.34 -3.59
CA LYS A 50 -6.78 -12.50 -3.75
C LYS A 50 -8.18 -12.25 -3.21
N ALA A 51 -8.49 -11.01 -2.79
CA ALA A 51 -9.80 -10.64 -2.23
C ALA A 51 -10.22 -11.56 -1.07
N THR A 52 -9.50 -11.50 0.05
CA THR A 52 -9.87 -12.24 1.25
C THR A 52 -11.28 -11.85 1.73
N ALA A 53 -11.99 -12.76 2.38
CA ALA A 53 -13.40 -12.58 2.75
C ALA A 53 -13.64 -11.30 3.56
N GLU A 54 -12.76 -11.00 4.51
CA GLU A 54 -12.85 -9.78 5.32
C GLU A 54 -12.68 -8.50 4.49
N THR A 55 -11.90 -8.55 3.39
CA THR A 55 -11.74 -7.39 2.51
C THR A 55 -12.94 -7.22 1.59
N VAL A 56 -13.56 -8.31 1.13
CA VAL A 56 -14.84 -8.25 0.41
C VAL A 56 -15.91 -7.62 1.28
N HIS A 57 -16.05 -8.08 2.54
CA HIS A 57 -17.00 -7.51 3.50
C HIS A 57 -16.73 -6.02 3.78
N ALA A 58 -15.47 -5.59 3.79
CA ALA A 58 -15.13 -4.17 3.97
C ALA A 58 -15.63 -3.32 2.80
N VAL A 59 -15.53 -3.80 1.56
CA VAL A 59 -16.09 -3.13 0.38
C VAL A 59 -17.62 -3.05 0.47
N GLU A 60 -18.28 -4.18 0.76
CA GLU A 60 -19.75 -4.23 0.93
C GLU A 60 -20.22 -3.30 2.04
N ARG A 61 -19.48 -3.30 3.16
CA ARG A 61 -19.77 -2.42 4.32
C ARG A 61 -19.67 -0.95 3.93
N ALA A 62 -18.60 -0.54 3.25
CA ALA A 62 -18.43 0.83 2.79
C ALA A 62 -19.61 1.28 1.89
N ARG A 63 -20.03 0.42 0.97
CA ARG A 63 -21.17 0.70 0.10
C ARG A 63 -22.50 0.85 0.85
N GLN A 64 -22.72 0.06 1.91
CA GLN A 64 -23.91 0.19 2.76
C GLN A 64 -24.01 1.58 3.41
N PHE A 65 -22.88 2.25 3.65
CA PHE A 65 -22.83 3.62 4.17
C PHE A 65 -22.83 4.69 3.07
N GLY A 66 -22.99 4.30 1.80
CA GLY A 66 -23.04 5.22 0.66
C GLY A 66 -21.69 5.69 0.15
N ALA A 67 -20.58 5.20 0.71
CA ALA A 67 -19.24 5.57 0.27
C ALA A 67 -18.94 5.05 -1.13
N VAL A 68 -18.21 5.85 -1.92
CA VAL A 68 -17.61 5.42 -3.19
C VAL A 68 -16.53 4.37 -2.89
N THR A 69 -16.55 3.24 -3.58
CA THR A 69 -15.61 2.15 -3.33
C THR A 69 -14.69 1.87 -4.50
N ILE A 70 -13.39 1.78 -4.24
CA ILE A 70 -12.36 1.40 -5.21
C ILE A 70 -11.74 0.08 -4.74
N ALA A 71 -11.98 -0.98 -5.49
CA ALA A 71 -11.43 -2.31 -5.23
C ALA A 71 -10.09 -2.49 -5.97
N MET A 72 -8.98 -2.43 -5.24
CA MET A 72 -7.64 -2.74 -5.78
C MET A 72 -7.35 -4.23 -5.60
N THR A 73 -7.22 -4.98 -6.68
CA THR A 73 -7.10 -6.45 -6.63
C THR A 73 -6.26 -6.99 -7.79
N GLY A 74 -5.84 -8.25 -7.70
CA GLY A 74 -5.02 -8.89 -8.74
C GLY A 74 -5.80 -9.39 -9.96
N SER A 75 -7.14 -9.41 -9.90
CA SER A 75 -7.97 -9.87 -11.02
C SER A 75 -9.37 -9.26 -10.96
N PRO A 76 -9.98 -8.93 -12.10
CA PRO A 76 -11.35 -8.43 -12.16
C PRO A 76 -12.41 -9.49 -11.76
N GLU A 77 -12.02 -10.76 -11.68
CA GLU A 77 -12.92 -11.86 -11.32
C GLU A 77 -13.07 -12.09 -9.81
N THR A 78 -12.33 -11.36 -9.00
CA THR A 78 -12.37 -11.52 -7.55
C THR A 78 -13.72 -11.06 -6.96
N GLY A 79 -14.08 -11.60 -5.79
CA GLY A 79 -15.27 -11.16 -5.05
C GLY A 79 -15.25 -9.68 -4.72
N MET A 80 -14.05 -9.13 -4.42
CA MET A 80 -13.87 -7.72 -4.12
C MET A 80 -14.12 -6.83 -5.36
N ALA A 81 -13.65 -7.26 -6.54
CA ALA A 81 -13.93 -6.56 -7.80
C ALA A 81 -15.42 -6.53 -8.13
N LYS A 82 -16.14 -7.63 -7.85
CA LYS A 82 -17.59 -7.71 -8.05
C LYS A 82 -18.40 -6.88 -7.04
N ALA A 83 -17.86 -6.70 -5.83
CA ALA A 83 -18.49 -5.91 -4.78
C ALA A 83 -18.23 -4.40 -4.91
N GLY A 84 -17.08 -4.01 -5.45
CA GLY A 84 -16.69 -2.61 -5.59
C GLY A 84 -17.39 -1.87 -6.71
N GLU A 85 -17.49 -0.56 -6.59
CA GLU A 85 -18.01 0.31 -7.64
C GLU A 85 -17.01 0.53 -8.77
N TYR A 86 -15.75 0.76 -8.38
CA TYR A 86 -14.61 0.88 -9.28
C TYR A 86 -13.58 -0.20 -9.00
N VAL A 87 -12.88 -0.65 -10.04
CA VAL A 87 -11.90 -1.72 -9.94
C VAL A 87 -10.56 -1.26 -10.50
N VAL A 88 -9.51 -1.44 -9.70
CA VAL A 88 -8.13 -1.25 -10.12
C VAL A 88 -7.42 -2.60 -10.05
N VAL A 89 -7.06 -3.13 -11.21
CA VAL A 89 -6.26 -4.36 -11.28
C VAL A 89 -4.79 -4.00 -11.25
N TYR A 90 -4.03 -4.63 -10.35
CA TYR A 90 -2.59 -4.40 -10.21
C TYR A 90 -1.78 -5.67 -10.42
N SER A 91 -0.53 -5.50 -10.87
CA SER A 91 0.41 -6.61 -11.00
C SER A 91 0.91 -7.06 -9.61
N ASN A 92 1.03 -8.38 -9.43
CA ASN A 92 1.62 -8.96 -8.22
C ASN A 92 3.16 -8.96 -8.22
N GLY A 93 3.78 -8.45 -9.28
CA GLY A 93 5.22 -8.35 -9.45
C GLY A 93 5.85 -9.50 -10.25
N ASP A 94 5.12 -10.55 -10.58
CA ASP A 94 5.65 -11.69 -11.37
C ASP A 94 6.15 -11.25 -12.74
N GLU A 95 5.47 -10.27 -13.35
CA GLU A 95 5.82 -9.68 -14.64
C GLU A 95 6.93 -8.62 -14.55
N GLN A 96 7.39 -8.29 -13.34
CA GLN A 96 8.37 -7.23 -13.05
C GLN A 96 7.95 -5.83 -13.54
N ILE A 97 6.64 -5.57 -13.61
CA ILE A 97 6.07 -4.27 -13.96
C ILE A 97 5.72 -3.54 -12.66
N TYR A 98 6.71 -2.90 -12.05
CA TYR A 98 6.59 -2.26 -10.74
C TYR A 98 5.74 -1.00 -10.76
N SER A 99 5.68 -0.30 -11.92
CA SER A 99 4.76 0.83 -12.14
C SER A 99 3.29 0.45 -12.01
N GLN A 100 2.96 -0.85 -12.13
CA GLN A 100 1.62 -1.40 -11.95
C GLN A 100 1.46 -2.20 -10.65
N SER A 101 2.43 -2.13 -9.73
CA SER A 101 2.31 -2.75 -8.41
C SER A 101 1.21 -2.09 -7.57
N ASN A 102 0.75 -2.78 -6.53
CA ASN A 102 -0.23 -2.23 -5.60
C ASN A 102 0.24 -0.92 -4.95
N GLN A 103 1.52 -0.79 -4.63
CA GLN A 103 2.09 0.45 -4.08
C GLN A 103 2.02 1.61 -5.08
N SER A 104 2.44 1.37 -6.33
CA SER A 104 2.40 2.37 -7.39
C SER A 104 0.97 2.79 -7.72
N MET A 105 0.05 1.83 -7.82
CA MET A 105 -1.35 2.13 -8.10
C MET A 105 -2.03 2.87 -6.96
N ALA A 106 -1.75 2.53 -5.70
CA ALA A 106 -2.26 3.26 -4.54
C ALA A 106 -1.74 4.70 -4.49
N LEU A 107 -0.46 4.89 -4.81
CA LEU A 107 0.14 6.22 -4.85
C LEU A 107 -0.41 7.05 -6.02
N ARG A 108 -0.62 6.44 -7.20
CA ARG A 108 -1.29 7.11 -8.35
C ARG A 108 -2.69 7.55 -7.98
N LEU A 109 -3.49 6.69 -7.32
CA LEU A 109 -4.82 7.06 -6.83
C LEU A 109 -4.76 8.22 -5.84
N GLY A 110 -3.77 8.24 -4.95
CA GLY A 110 -3.55 9.35 -4.03
C GLY A 110 -3.30 10.68 -4.75
N PHE A 111 -2.42 10.68 -5.75
CA PHE A 111 -2.15 11.87 -6.59
C PHE A 111 -3.37 12.28 -7.40
N GLU A 112 -4.12 11.33 -7.95
CA GLU A 112 -5.33 11.61 -8.73
C GLU A 112 -6.41 12.26 -7.85
N ILE A 113 -6.66 11.71 -6.66
CA ILE A 113 -7.59 12.28 -5.69
C ILE A 113 -7.17 13.72 -5.33
N LEU A 114 -5.90 13.91 -4.97
CA LEU A 114 -5.37 15.21 -4.60
C LEU A 114 -5.50 16.22 -5.74
N HIS A 115 -5.22 15.81 -6.97
CA HIS A 115 -5.35 16.67 -8.15
C HIS A 115 -6.79 17.05 -8.45
N GLN A 116 -7.71 16.07 -8.44
CA GLN A 116 -9.11 16.32 -8.77
C GLN A 116 -9.84 17.17 -7.73
N PHE A 117 -9.54 16.98 -6.45
CA PHE A 117 -10.23 17.69 -5.37
C PHE A 117 -9.57 19.02 -4.98
N GLU A 118 -8.23 19.11 -5.07
CA GLU A 118 -7.49 20.27 -4.59
C GLU A 118 -6.56 20.92 -5.64
N GLY A 119 -6.45 20.36 -6.84
CA GLY A 119 -5.66 20.94 -7.93
C GLY A 119 -4.14 20.87 -7.68
N TYR A 120 -3.61 19.70 -7.32
CA TYR A 120 -2.21 19.52 -6.95
C TYR A 120 -1.21 19.99 -8.03
N PRO A 121 -0.35 20.98 -7.73
CA PRO A 121 0.47 21.64 -8.75
C PRO A 121 1.55 20.76 -9.35
N LEU A 122 2.05 19.75 -8.61
CA LEU A 122 3.10 18.81 -9.07
C LEU A 122 2.53 17.52 -9.68
N TYR A 123 1.24 17.50 -10.02
CA TYR A 123 0.58 16.29 -10.53
C TYR A 123 1.25 15.74 -11.79
N HIS A 124 1.55 16.60 -12.76
CA HIS A 124 2.14 16.16 -14.04
C HIS A 124 3.56 15.62 -13.87
N GLU A 125 4.36 16.23 -12.99
CA GLU A 125 5.68 15.72 -12.66
C GLU A 125 5.60 14.38 -11.92
N ALA A 126 4.66 14.23 -11.00
CA ALA A 126 4.41 12.98 -10.32
C ALA A 126 4.03 11.86 -11.31
N MET A 127 3.12 12.14 -12.25
CA MET A 127 2.74 11.15 -13.28
C MET A 127 3.92 10.78 -14.17
N ALA A 128 4.73 11.73 -14.60
CA ALA A 128 5.94 11.45 -15.40
C ALA A 128 6.98 10.62 -14.63
N ALA A 129 7.06 10.75 -13.31
CA ALA A 129 7.95 9.95 -12.46
C ALA A 129 7.56 8.46 -12.46
N PHE A 130 6.28 8.12 -12.58
CA PHE A 130 5.83 6.73 -12.65
C PHE A 130 6.35 5.99 -13.90
N ASP A 131 6.61 6.69 -15.00
CA ASP A 131 7.15 6.09 -16.22
C ASP A 131 8.59 5.60 -16.04
N GLN A 132 9.28 6.06 -15.00
CA GLN A 132 10.67 5.69 -14.70
C GLN A 132 10.79 4.55 -13.68
N ILE A 133 9.70 4.18 -12.98
CA ILE A 133 9.75 3.24 -11.85
C ILE A 133 10.35 1.89 -12.26
N ASP A 134 9.94 1.33 -13.38
CA ASP A 134 10.39 0.00 -13.79
C ASP A 134 11.90 -0.02 -14.06
N ALA A 135 12.43 1.01 -14.72
CA ALA A 135 13.86 1.15 -14.95
C ALA A 135 14.65 1.37 -13.65
N ILE A 136 14.15 2.23 -12.77
CA ILE A 136 14.77 2.51 -11.45
C ILE A 136 14.81 1.24 -10.60
N VAL A 137 13.71 0.48 -10.52
CA VAL A 137 13.67 -0.75 -9.73
C VAL A 137 14.58 -1.82 -10.32
N ALA A 138 14.60 -1.99 -11.64
CA ALA A 138 15.49 -2.95 -12.31
C ALA A 138 16.98 -2.64 -12.02
N GLU A 139 17.38 -1.37 -12.12
CA GLU A 139 18.73 -0.92 -11.78
C GLU A 139 19.04 -1.11 -10.30
N SER A 140 18.12 -0.71 -9.41
CA SER A 140 18.30 -0.86 -7.96
C SER A 140 18.48 -2.33 -7.57
N LYS A 141 17.69 -3.24 -8.12
CA LYS A 141 17.83 -4.68 -7.87
C LYS A 141 19.20 -5.19 -8.30
N ARG A 142 19.67 -4.77 -9.48
CA ARG A 142 20.98 -5.20 -9.98
C ARG A 142 22.12 -4.67 -9.11
N SER A 143 22.10 -3.40 -8.76
CA SER A 143 23.18 -2.75 -7.99
C SER A 143 23.21 -3.20 -6.52
N MET A 144 22.04 -3.47 -5.93
CA MET A 144 21.95 -3.88 -4.52
C MET A 144 22.11 -5.38 -4.28
N LEU A 145 22.02 -6.21 -5.33
CA LEU A 145 22.05 -7.67 -5.19
C LEU A 145 23.31 -8.18 -4.45
N PRO A 146 24.54 -7.72 -4.76
CA PRO A 146 25.74 -8.18 -4.03
C PRO A 146 25.68 -7.84 -2.54
N ALA A 147 25.23 -6.63 -2.20
CA ALA A 147 25.10 -6.20 -0.80
C ALA A 147 24.02 -7.01 -0.07
N ALA A 148 22.89 -7.29 -0.71
CA ALA A 148 21.84 -8.11 -0.14
C ALA A 148 22.29 -9.56 0.10
N GLN A 149 23.07 -10.14 -0.82
CA GLN A 149 23.65 -11.47 -0.65
C GLN A 149 24.64 -11.53 0.49
N SER A 150 25.54 -10.54 0.61
CA SER A 150 26.49 -10.44 1.71
C SER A 150 25.78 -10.30 3.05
N PHE A 151 24.79 -9.42 3.13
CA PHE A 151 23.95 -9.26 4.31
C PHE A 151 23.26 -10.57 4.73
N ALA A 152 22.67 -11.28 3.78
CA ALA A 152 22.00 -12.53 4.06
C ALA A 152 22.93 -13.61 4.62
N VAL A 153 24.17 -13.70 4.12
CA VAL A 153 25.17 -14.64 4.61
C VAL A 153 25.70 -14.24 5.99
N GLU A 154 26.00 -12.95 6.19
CA GLU A 154 26.58 -12.43 7.42
C GLU A 154 25.63 -12.53 8.60
N TYR A 155 24.34 -12.17 8.39
CA TYR A 155 23.37 -12.01 9.47
C TYR A 155 22.32 -13.14 9.53
N GLN A 156 22.45 -14.20 8.76
CA GLN A 156 21.48 -15.30 8.71
C GLN A 156 21.16 -15.96 10.06
N ASN A 157 22.06 -15.88 11.03
CA ASN A 157 21.91 -16.48 12.35
C ASN A 157 21.58 -15.45 13.45
N ASP A 158 21.43 -14.20 13.10
CA ASP A 158 21.11 -13.18 14.10
C ASP A 158 19.74 -13.42 14.72
N PRO A 159 19.60 -13.24 16.04
CA PRO A 159 18.39 -13.59 16.75
C PRO A 159 17.25 -12.59 16.51
N LEU A 160 17.55 -11.36 16.09
CA LEU A 160 16.59 -10.28 15.95
C LEU A 160 17.02 -9.29 14.86
N PHE A 161 16.08 -8.91 14.01
CA PHE A 161 16.23 -7.83 13.05
C PHE A 161 15.42 -6.61 13.47
N GLN A 162 16.04 -5.45 13.51
CA GLN A 162 15.36 -4.18 13.72
C GLN A 162 15.26 -3.46 12.37
N VAL A 163 14.03 -3.21 11.91
CA VAL A 163 13.78 -2.56 10.62
C VAL A 163 13.27 -1.14 10.90
N LEU A 164 14.07 -0.15 10.56
CA LEU A 164 13.74 1.25 10.78
C LEU A 164 13.11 1.85 9.53
N GLY A 165 12.04 2.61 9.70
CA GLY A 165 11.40 3.33 8.61
C GLY A 165 10.49 4.45 9.10
N ALA A 166 10.43 5.52 8.33
CA ALA A 166 9.58 6.68 8.60
C ALA A 166 9.04 7.26 7.29
N GLY A 167 8.06 8.14 7.37
CA GLY A 167 7.48 8.80 6.22
C GLY A 167 6.97 7.81 5.18
N PRO A 168 7.24 8.03 3.88
CA PRO A 168 6.75 7.16 2.82
C PRO A 168 7.29 5.72 2.90
N LEU A 169 8.41 5.50 3.60
CA LEU A 169 9.02 4.18 3.76
C LEU A 169 8.48 3.39 4.97
N TYR A 170 7.62 3.99 5.80
CA TYR A 170 7.04 3.30 6.96
C TYR A 170 6.34 1.99 6.59
N GLY A 171 5.48 2.02 5.56
CA GLY A 171 4.78 0.82 5.09
C GLY A 171 5.74 -0.26 4.56
N THR A 172 6.83 0.15 3.90
CA THR A 172 7.87 -0.76 3.42
C THR A 172 8.61 -1.43 4.58
N ALA A 173 9.02 -0.65 5.58
CA ALA A 173 9.67 -1.19 6.78
C ALA A 173 8.75 -2.13 7.57
N TYR A 174 7.47 -1.77 7.70
CA TYR A 174 6.46 -2.64 8.30
C TYR A 174 6.33 -3.97 7.53
N SER A 175 6.21 -3.91 6.19
CA SER A 175 6.11 -5.12 5.37
C SER A 175 7.38 -5.97 5.47
N MET A 176 8.55 -5.35 5.49
CA MET A 176 9.82 -6.07 5.62
C MET A 176 9.91 -6.82 6.96
N ALA A 177 9.61 -6.15 8.07
CA ALA A 177 9.65 -6.79 9.39
C ALA A 177 8.58 -7.88 9.54
N ASN A 178 7.31 -7.54 9.28
CA ASN A 178 6.20 -8.43 9.62
C ASN A 178 5.93 -9.48 8.54
N CYS A 179 5.97 -9.09 7.25
CA CYS A 179 5.61 -10.00 6.18
C CYS A 179 6.83 -10.80 5.69
N HIS A 180 7.97 -10.15 5.47
CA HIS A 180 9.14 -10.86 4.95
C HIS A 180 9.90 -11.61 6.05
N PHE A 181 10.37 -10.93 7.10
CA PHE A 181 11.14 -11.61 8.14
C PHE A 181 10.27 -12.56 8.98
N MET A 182 9.21 -12.08 9.61
CA MET A 182 8.45 -12.92 10.55
C MET A 182 7.56 -13.95 9.85
N GLU A 183 6.73 -13.53 8.89
CA GLU A 183 5.76 -14.44 8.26
C GLU A 183 6.40 -15.40 7.27
N MET A 184 7.24 -14.91 6.35
CA MET A 184 7.80 -15.72 5.27
C MET A 184 9.07 -16.46 5.67
N HIS A 185 9.94 -15.84 6.47
CA HIS A 185 11.25 -16.41 6.81
C HIS A 185 11.35 -16.91 8.26
N TRP A 186 10.30 -16.75 9.06
CA TRP A 186 10.26 -17.21 10.47
C TRP A 186 11.42 -16.66 11.31
N ARG A 187 11.81 -15.39 11.01
CA ARG A 187 12.85 -14.68 11.73
C ARG A 187 12.22 -13.64 12.65
N ASN A 188 12.73 -13.52 13.85
CA ASN A 188 12.28 -12.45 14.74
C ASN A 188 12.65 -11.09 14.15
N ALA A 189 11.68 -10.23 14.02
CA ALA A 189 11.88 -8.88 13.56
C ALA A 189 10.96 -7.90 14.27
N ILE A 190 11.37 -6.65 14.36
CA ILE A 190 10.55 -5.56 14.87
C ILE A 190 10.69 -4.36 13.95
N MET A 191 9.57 -3.73 13.64
CA MET A 191 9.56 -2.45 12.94
C MET A 191 9.58 -1.32 13.96
N ILE A 192 10.47 -0.37 13.77
CA ILE A 192 10.64 0.81 14.62
C ILE A 192 10.52 2.07 13.74
N HIS A 193 9.70 3.03 14.16
CA HIS A 193 9.68 4.34 13.52
C HIS A 193 11.02 5.05 13.77
N SER A 194 11.70 5.52 12.72
CA SER A 194 13.05 6.07 12.83
C SER A 194 13.16 7.26 13.79
N GLY A 195 12.06 7.98 14.03
CA GLY A 195 12.02 9.08 14.98
C GLY A 195 11.87 8.67 16.45
N GLU A 196 11.69 7.37 16.71
CA GLU A 196 11.54 6.79 18.06
C GLU A 196 12.76 5.96 18.48
N TYR A 197 13.76 5.85 17.62
CA TYR A 197 14.99 5.08 17.87
C TYR A 197 16.08 5.92 18.57
#